data_6222c58bf9e8baffc9ace4f0a6fc2919
#
_entry.id   6222c58bf9e8baffc9ace4f0a6fc2919
#
_cell.length_a   1.000
_cell.length_b   1.000
_cell.length_c   1.000
_cell.angle_alpha   90.00
_cell.angle_beta   90.00
_cell.angle_gamma   90.00
#
_symmetry.space_group_name_H-M   'P 1'
#
loop_
_entity.id
_entity.type
_entity.pdbx_description
1 polymer ?
#
loop_
_entity_poly.entity_id
_entity_poly.type
_entity_poly.pdbx_seq_one_letter_code
_entity_poly.pdbx_strand_id
1 'polypeptide(L)'
;MKKRILSIVLCLVMVFSLLPFTASAASNTPINDMNFPDPVFREYVRKIAGSSVLTEEKARQIEVLDVSASNIKKVLGDRDPITSLRGIRYLKYVKDLNCSGQKLTTLNLELNSRVEKLNCSGNQLTDLWLDPRGNSLKYLTCSVNELTALDLSKSPELTELSC
;
A
#
# COMPACT_ATOMS: atom_id res chain seq x y z
N MET A 1 -68.45 -39.45 -15.28
CA MET A 1 -67.06 -39.69 -14.81
C MET A 1 -66.23 -38.45 -15.02
N LYS A 2 -65.98 -37.72 -13.95
CA LYS A 2 -65.20 -36.45 -14.00
C LYS A 2 -63.75 -36.78 -13.66
N LYS A 3 -62.86 -36.64 -14.61
CA LYS A 3 -61.42 -36.78 -14.39
C LYS A 3 -60.94 -35.54 -13.67
N ARG A 4 -60.48 -35.67 -12.42
CA ARG A 4 -59.80 -34.61 -11.65
C ARG A 4 -58.37 -34.52 -12.23
N ILE A 5 -58.10 -33.41 -12.91
CA ILE A 5 -56.73 -33.00 -13.27
C ILE A 5 -56.11 -32.44 -12.00
N LEU A 6 -55.20 -33.20 -11.41
CA LEU A 6 -54.39 -32.77 -10.32
C LEU A 6 -53.31 -31.85 -10.88
N SER A 7 -53.58 -30.54 -10.74
CA SER A 7 -52.60 -29.50 -11.07
C SER A 7 -51.47 -29.59 -10.05
N ILE A 8 -50.38 -30.18 -10.45
CA ILE A 8 -49.13 -30.09 -9.67
C ILE A 8 -48.62 -28.67 -9.91
N VAL A 9 -48.97 -27.78 -9.02
CA VAL A 9 -48.27 -26.49 -8.90
C VAL A 9 -46.88 -26.83 -8.40
N LEU A 10 -45.98 -26.98 -9.36
CA LEU A 10 -44.54 -27.07 -9.08
C LEU A 10 -44.16 -25.69 -8.50
N CYS A 11 -44.23 -25.62 -7.17
CA CYS A 11 -43.67 -24.51 -6.44
C CYS A 11 -42.16 -24.54 -6.68
N LEU A 12 -41.75 -23.78 -7.70
CA LEU A 12 -40.34 -23.51 -7.95
C LEU A 12 -39.88 -22.64 -6.76
N VAL A 13 -39.60 -23.32 -5.65
CA VAL A 13 -38.79 -22.74 -4.61
C VAL A 13 -37.50 -22.42 -5.31
N MET A 14 -37.38 -21.17 -5.78
CA MET A 14 -36.08 -20.59 -6.03
C MET A 14 -35.33 -20.66 -4.69
N VAL A 15 -34.64 -21.78 -4.53
CA VAL A 15 -33.48 -21.81 -3.68
C VAL A 15 -32.57 -20.78 -4.33
N PHE A 16 -32.73 -19.53 -3.91
CA PHE A 16 -31.61 -18.61 -3.92
C PHE A 16 -30.60 -19.34 -3.04
N SER A 17 -29.90 -20.30 -3.68
CA SER A 17 -28.60 -20.69 -3.17
C SER A 17 -27.95 -19.37 -2.84
N LEU A 18 -27.72 -19.14 -1.57
CA LEU A 18 -26.71 -18.26 -1.09
C LEU A 18 -25.44 -18.70 -1.82
N LEU A 19 -25.31 -18.23 -3.07
CA LEU A 19 -23.99 -18.15 -3.65
C LEU A 19 -23.23 -17.40 -2.60
N PRO A 20 -22.18 -17.99 -2.02
CA PRO A 20 -21.37 -17.24 -1.11
C PRO A 20 -21.08 -15.95 -1.89
N PHE A 21 -21.47 -14.82 -1.32
CA PHE A 21 -21.06 -13.51 -1.80
C PHE A 21 -19.57 -13.71 -2.07
N THR A 22 -19.22 -13.86 -3.36
CA THR A 22 -17.83 -14.05 -3.73
C THR A 22 -17.18 -12.78 -3.27
N ALA A 23 -16.57 -12.87 -2.08
CA ALA A 23 -15.71 -11.84 -1.58
C ALA A 23 -14.87 -11.45 -2.78
N SER A 24 -15.02 -10.23 -3.24
CA SER A 24 -14.24 -9.63 -4.33
C SER A 24 -12.86 -10.22 -4.24
N ALA A 25 -12.43 -10.97 -5.25
CA ALA A 25 -11.24 -11.80 -5.17
C ALA A 25 -10.14 -10.96 -4.53
N ALA A 26 -9.80 -11.29 -3.29
CA ALA A 26 -8.86 -10.51 -2.51
C ALA A 26 -7.62 -10.37 -3.39
N SER A 27 -7.22 -9.15 -3.74
CA SER A 27 -6.17 -8.94 -4.71
C SER A 27 -4.87 -9.40 -4.08
N ASN A 28 -4.51 -10.66 -4.35
CA ASN A 28 -3.26 -11.24 -3.90
C ASN A 28 -2.15 -10.75 -4.81
N THR A 29 -1.25 -9.96 -4.29
CA THR A 29 -0.10 -9.42 -5.03
C THR A 29 1.13 -10.28 -4.77
N PRO A 30 1.70 -10.95 -5.76
CA PRO A 30 2.97 -11.64 -5.60
C PRO A 30 4.08 -10.67 -5.20
N ILE A 31 4.85 -11.01 -4.17
CA ILE A 31 6.01 -10.23 -3.75
C ILE A 31 7.22 -10.73 -4.53
N ASN A 32 7.35 -10.26 -5.76
CA ASN A 32 8.39 -10.63 -6.72
C ASN A 32 9.08 -9.37 -7.29
N ASP A 33 10.05 -9.57 -8.16
CA ASP A 33 10.83 -8.50 -8.79
C ASP A 33 10.01 -7.60 -9.74
N MET A 34 8.93 -8.12 -10.29
CA MET A 34 8.02 -7.35 -11.13
C MET A 34 7.22 -6.32 -10.31
N ASN A 35 6.70 -6.74 -9.16
CA ASN A 35 5.86 -5.89 -8.31
C ASN A 35 6.67 -5.07 -7.29
N PHE A 36 7.80 -5.61 -6.83
CA PHE A 36 8.74 -5.01 -5.88
C PHE A 36 10.16 -5.18 -6.44
N PRO A 37 10.59 -4.33 -7.38
CA PRO A 37 11.87 -4.51 -8.09
C PRO A 37 13.09 -4.37 -7.19
N ASP A 38 13.06 -3.46 -6.20
CA ASP A 38 14.17 -3.32 -5.26
C ASP A 38 14.30 -4.57 -4.38
N PRO A 39 15.47 -5.24 -4.36
CA PRO A 39 15.61 -6.52 -3.67
C PRO A 39 15.50 -6.40 -2.15
N VAL A 40 15.98 -5.29 -1.57
CA VAL A 40 15.95 -5.05 -0.12
C VAL A 40 14.54 -4.72 0.34
N PHE A 41 13.85 -3.84 -0.40
CA PHE A 41 12.45 -3.54 -0.13
C PHE A 41 11.57 -4.78 -0.28
N ARG A 42 11.78 -5.58 -1.32
CA ARG A 42 11.09 -6.86 -1.53
C ARG A 42 11.31 -7.86 -0.39
N GLU A 43 12.57 -8.01 0.07
CA GLU A 43 12.90 -8.88 1.20
C GLU A 43 12.18 -8.40 2.47
N TYR A 44 12.19 -7.10 2.72
CA TYR A 44 11.50 -6.52 3.87
C TYR A 44 9.98 -6.76 3.80
N VAL A 45 9.35 -6.52 2.64
CA VAL A 45 7.92 -6.75 2.47
C VAL A 45 7.57 -8.23 2.67
N ARG A 46 8.37 -9.17 2.15
CA ARG A 46 8.18 -10.61 2.42
C ARG A 46 8.25 -10.93 3.91
N LYS A 47 9.18 -10.31 4.63
CA LYS A 47 9.34 -10.52 6.06
C LYS A 47 8.14 -10.04 6.86
N ILE A 48 7.65 -8.84 6.61
CA ILE A 48 6.48 -8.30 7.33
C ILE A 48 5.16 -8.97 6.89
N ALA A 49 5.06 -9.41 5.64
CA ALA A 49 3.92 -10.17 5.16
C ALA A 49 3.90 -11.62 5.69
N GLY A 50 5.06 -12.17 6.04
CA GLY A 50 5.22 -13.57 6.43
C GLY A 50 4.97 -14.55 5.27
N SER A 51 5.03 -14.09 4.02
CA SER A 51 4.65 -14.82 2.82
C SER A 51 5.32 -14.24 1.57
N SER A 52 5.34 -15.02 0.48
CA SER A 52 5.69 -14.55 -0.86
C SER A 52 4.54 -13.84 -1.59
N VAL A 53 3.38 -13.75 -0.94
CA VAL A 53 2.19 -13.09 -1.48
C VAL A 53 1.65 -12.10 -0.46
N LEU A 54 1.44 -10.86 -0.89
CA LEU A 54 0.76 -9.84 -0.10
C LEU A 54 -0.75 -9.97 -0.34
N THR A 55 -1.45 -10.52 0.62
CA THR A 55 -2.92 -10.59 0.60
C THR A 55 -3.52 -9.24 0.97
N GLU A 56 -4.74 -8.96 0.54
CA GLU A 56 -5.48 -7.75 0.92
C GLU A 56 -5.64 -7.64 2.44
N GLU A 57 -5.90 -8.77 3.12
CA GLU A 57 -6.00 -8.81 4.57
C GLU A 57 -4.68 -8.39 5.24
N LYS A 58 -3.56 -8.93 4.74
CA LYS A 58 -2.24 -8.59 5.27
C LYS A 58 -1.88 -7.14 4.98
N ALA A 59 -2.20 -6.64 3.79
CA ALA A 59 -1.99 -5.24 3.45
C ALA A 59 -2.76 -4.29 4.39
N ARG A 60 -3.99 -4.66 4.81
CA ARG A 60 -4.79 -3.89 5.78
C ARG A 60 -4.16 -3.79 7.16
N GLN A 61 -3.38 -4.78 7.56
CA GLN A 61 -2.69 -4.82 8.85
C GLN A 61 -1.40 -3.97 8.85
N ILE A 62 -0.89 -3.61 7.67
CA ILE A 62 0.36 -2.83 7.53
C ILE A 62 -0.03 -1.34 7.45
N GLU A 63 -0.26 -0.72 8.60
CA GLU A 63 -0.53 0.71 8.71
C GLU A 63 0.75 1.53 8.96
N VAL A 64 1.78 0.91 9.51
CA VAL A 64 3.10 1.51 9.74
C VAL A 64 4.13 0.78 8.88
N LEU A 65 4.86 1.53 8.07
CA LEU A 65 5.93 1.02 7.22
C LEU A 65 7.22 1.79 7.51
N ASP A 66 8.10 1.16 8.29
CA ASP A 66 9.42 1.72 8.56
C ASP A 66 10.49 0.98 7.76
N VAL A 67 10.87 1.56 6.65
CA VAL A 67 11.96 1.12 5.78
C VAL A 67 13.14 2.10 5.83
N SER A 68 13.31 2.81 6.94
CA SER A 68 14.49 3.65 7.17
C SER A 68 15.77 2.82 7.19
N ALA A 69 16.90 3.45 6.89
CA ALA A 69 18.19 2.75 6.87
C ALA A 69 18.49 2.08 8.22
N SER A 70 18.15 2.72 9.32
CA SER A 70 18.34 2.17 10.68
C SER A 70 17.47 0.95 10.93
N ASN A 71 16.20 0.97 10.50
CA ASN A 71 15.29 -0.16 10.70
C ASN A 71 15.62 -1.31 9.75
N ILE A 72 15.98 -1.05 8.50
CA ILE A 72 16.46 -2.10 7.57
C ILE A 72 17.67 -2.80 8.15
N LYS A 73 18.67 -2.06 8.65
CA LYS A 73 19.83 -2.65 9.32
C LYS A 73 19.45 -3.53 10.52
N LYS A 74 18.52 -3.08 11.34
CA LYS A 74 18.01 -3.82 12.50
C LYS A 74 17.27 -5.10 12.11
N VAL A 75 16.47 -5.07 11.06
CA VAL A 75 15.54 -6.14 10.68
C VAL A 75 16.17 -7.17 9.75
N LEU A 76 16.99 -6.71 8.79
CA LEU A 76 17.60 -7.54 7.75
C LEU A 76 19.12 -7.67 7.89
N GLY A 77 19.75 -6.92 8.80
CA GLY A 77 21.20 -6.81 8.90
C GLY A 77 21.77 -5.80 7.90
N ASP A 78 23.08 -5.88 7.65
CA ASP A 78 23.72 -5.02 6.68
C ASP A 78 23.23 -5.36 5.26
N ARG A 79 22.61 -4.40 4.62
CA ARG A 79 22.06 -4.45 3.26
C ARG A 79 22.44 -3.18 2.51
N ASP A 80 22.45 -3.28 1.18
CA ASP A 80 22.53 -2.09 0.34
C ASP A 80 21.33 -1.18 0.63
N PRO A 81 21.51 0.14 0.51
CA PRO A 81 20.39 1.06 0.66
C PRO A 81 19.29 0.81 -0.38
N ILE A 82 18.04 0.98 0.02
CA ILE A 82 16.89 0.91 -0.87
C ILE A 82 17.00 2.06 -1.88
N THR A 83 16.88 1.74 -3.15
CA THR A 83 16.92 2.72 -4.25
C THR A 83 15.56 2.99 -4.86
N SER A 84 14.57 2.14 -4.57
CA SER A 84 13.21 2.29 -5.09
C SER A 84 12.17 1.69 -4.16
N LEU A 85 11.12 2.45 -3.87
CA LEU A 85 9.91 1.96 -3.21
C LEU A 85 8.81 1.59 -4.21
N ARG A 86 9.15 1.34 -5.48
CA ARG A 86 8.19 0.83 -6.45
C ARG A 86 7.56 -0.46 -5.90
N GLY A 87 6.21 -0.51 -5.87
CA GLY A 87 5.46 -1.57 -5.19
C GLY A 87 4.75 -1.07 -3.91
N ILE A 88 5.13 0.10 -3.37
CA ILE A 88 4.45 0.69 -2.22
C ILE A 88 2.95 0.90 -2.45
N ARG A 89 2.53 1.09 -3.71
CA ARG A 89 1.12 1.20 -4.10
C ARG A 89 0.25 0.02 -3.67
N TYR A 90 0.85 -1.15 -3.45
CA TYR A 90 0.14 -2.34 -2.96
C TYR A 90 -0.04 -2.31 -1.44
N LEU A 91 0.70 -1.45 -0.74
CA LEU A 91 0.59 -1.19 0.70
C LEU A 91 -0.30 0.03 0.96
N LYS A 92 -1.49 0.04 0.36
CA LYS A 92 -2.41 1.19 0.30
C LYS A 92 -3.04 1.61 1.64
N TYR A 93 -2.81 0.84 2.70
CA TYR A 93 -3.31 1.13 4.05
C TYR A 93 -2.28 1.79 4.97
N VAL A 94 -1.06 2.00 4.47
CA VAL A 94 0.00 2.68 5.21
C VAL A 94 -0.44 4.10 5.55
N LYS A 95 -0.34 4.45 6.82
CA LYS A 95 -0.59 5.77 7.40
C LYS A 95 0.71 6.46 7.84
N ASP A 96 1.64 5.67 8.36
CA ASP A 96 2.94 6.17 8.80
C ASP A 96 4.04 5.51 7.96
N LEU A 97 4.70 6.32 7.14
CA LEU A 97 5.78 5.89 6.26
C LEU A 97 7.09 6.57 6.65
N ASN A 98 8.07 5.78 7.06
CA ASN A 98 9.43 6.22 7.26
C ASN A 98 10.36 5.51 6.27
N CYS A 99 10.92 6.26 5.33
CA CYS A 99 11.91 5.78 4.37
C CYS A 99 13.19 6.62 4.42
N SER A 100 13.49 7.20 5.57
CA SER A 100 14.65 8.07 5.76
C SER A 100 15.99 7.35 5.63
N GLY A 101 17.01 8.07 5.18
CA GLY A 101 18.39 7.59 5.12
C GLY A 101 18.65 6.54 4.06
N GLN A 102 17.83 6.45 3.05
CA GLN A 102 17.98 5.52 1.91
C GLN A 102 18.65 6.24 0.72
N LYS A 103 18.59 5.65 -0.48
CA LYS A 103 19.07 6.25 -1.74
C LYS A 103 17.97 6.38 -2.77
N LEU A 104 16.80 6.82 -2.32
CA LEU A 104 15.65 7.04 -3.22
C LEU A 104 15.90 8.29 -4.06
N THR A 105 15.73 8.19 -5.37
CA THR A 105 15.76 9.34 -6.28
C THR A 105 14.36 9.89 -6.56
N THR A 106 13.35 9.05 -6.45
CA THR A 106 11.94 9.41 -6.62
C THR A 106 11.07 8.68 -5.61
N LEU A 107 9.96 9.30 -5.20
CA LEU A 107 8.96 8.67 -4.35
C LEU A 107 7.55 8.97 -4.89
N ASN A 108 6.86 7.93 -5.36
CA ASN A 108 5.50 8.05 -5.85
C ASN A 108 4.51 7.46 -4.86
N LEU A 109 3.66 8.31 -4.27
CA LEU A 109 2.60 7.98 -3.32
C LEU A 109 1.19 8.32 -3.86
N GLU A 110 1.02 8.46 -5.19
CA GLU A 110 -0.28 8.80 -5.81
C GLU A 110 -1.40 7.79 -5.49
N LEU A 111 -1.05 6.57 -5.11
CA LEU A 111 -2.01 5.52 -4.71
C LEU A 111 -1.98 5.22 -3.21
N ASN A 112 -1.28 6.04 -2.42
CA ASN A 112 -1.14 5.91 -0.98
C ASN A 112 -1.76 7.12 -0.25
N SER A 113 -2.99 7.51 -0.62
CA SER A 113 -3.69 8.69 -0.10
C SER A 113 -3.92 8.69 1.42
N ARG A 114 -3.76 7.54 2.07
CA ARG A 114 -3.93 7.37 3.53
C ARG A 114 -2.70 7.72 4.35
N VAL A 115 -1.57 8.05 3.71
CA VAL A 115 -0.36 8.46 4.44
C VAL A 115 -0.63 9.77 5.17
N GLU A 116 -0.55 9.71 6.50
CA GLU A 116 -0.71 10.83 7.42
C GLU A 116 0.65 11.40 7.86
N LYS A 117 1.64 10.50 8.02
CA LYS A 117 3.01 10.86 8.38
C LYS A 117 3.98 10.31 7.34
N LEU A 118 4.81 11.20 6.82
CA LEU A 118 5.85 10.84 5.87
C LEU A 118 7.19 11.41 6.34
N ASN A 119 8.14 10.50 6.58
CA ASN A 119 9.55 10.87 6.73
C ASN A 119 10.34 10.27 5.57
N CYS A 120 10.76 11.12 4.64
CA CYS A 120 11.62 10.74 3.51
C CYS A 120 12.95 11.49 3.53
N SER A 121 13.37 12.04 4.70
CA SER A 121 14.61 12.78 4.85
C SER A 121 15.86 11.94 4.55
N GLY A 122 16.95 12.62 4.16
CA GLY A 122 18.23 11.95 3.93
C GLY A 122 18.18 10.95 2.76
N ASN A 123 17.57 11.33 1.67
CA ASN A 123 17.54 10.61 0.40
C ASN A 123 18.16 11.47 -0.72
N GLN A 124 17.94 11.11 -1.96
CA GLN A 124 18.39 11.82 -3.17
C GLN A 124 17.17 12.18 -4.03
N LEU A 125 16.02 12.50 -3.38
CA LEU A 125 14.76 12.73 -4.08
C LEU A 125 14.85 14.01 -4.91
N THR A 126 14.64 13.86 -6.21
CA THR A 126 14.36 14.96 -7.14
C THR A 126 12.86 15.21 -7.26
N ASP A 127 12.05 14.17 -7.04
CA ASP A 127 10.61 14.19 -7.20
C ASP A 127 9.88 13.45 -6.06
N LEU A 128 8.83 14.08 -5.56
CA LEU A 128 7.87 13.49 -4.62
C LEU A 128 6.46 13.72 -5.15
N TRP A 129 5.76 12.64 -5.51
CA TRP A 129 4.38 12.71 -5.99
C TRP A 129 3.42 12.20 -4.92
N LEU A 130 2.47 13.05 -4.55
CA LEU A 130 1.36 12.76 -3.65
C LEU A 130 0.08 12.54 -4.46
N ASP A 131 -0.97 11.96 -3.86
CA ASP A 131 -2.24 11.73 -4.57
C ASP A 131 -2.85 13.08 -5.06
N PRO A 132 -2.98 13.28 -6.37
CA PRO A 132 -3.47 14.53 -6.94
C PRO A 132 -4.97 14.78 -6.66
N ARG A 133 -5.69 13.75 -6.21
CA ARG A 133 -7.12 13.86 -5.84
C ARG A 133 -7.30 14.36 -4.40
N GLY A 134 -6.26 14.33 -3.60
CA GLY A 134 -6.21 14.70 -2.19
C GLY A 134 -5.60 13.58 -1.36
N ASN A 135 -4.90 13.97 -0.30
CA ASN A 135 -4.23 13.04 0.60
C ASN A 135 -4.48 13.46 2.06
N SER A 136 -4.19 12.55 2.98
CA SER A 136 -4.39 12.75 4.43
C SER A 136 -3.12 13.21 5.15
N LEU A 137 -2.14 13.74 4.42
CA LEU A 137 -0.81 14.08 4.97
C LEU A 137 -0.92 15.21 6.00
N LYS A 138 -0.43 14.94 7.21
CA LYS A 138 -0.39 15.87 8.36
C LYS A 138 1.04 16.28 8.71
N TYR A 139 1.98 15.36 8.57
CA TYR A 139 3.37 15.54 8.96
C TYR A 139 4.28 15.12 7.81
N LEU A 140 5.10 16.05 7.32
CA LEU A 140 6.06 15.79 6.26
C LEU A 140 7.46 16.22 6.70
N THR A 141 8.40 15.24 6.67
CA THR A 141 9.82 15.50 6.82
C THR A 141 10.54 15.07 5.54
N CYS A 142 11.07 16.05 4.77
CA CYS A 142 11.75 15.86 3.49
C CYS A 142 13.13 16.50 3.40
N SER A 143 13.69 16.91 4.53
CA SER A 143 15.01 17.55 4.63
C SER A 143 16.11 16.65 4.06
N VAL A 144 17.20 17.27 3.59
CA VAL A 144 18.35 16.56 3.01
C VAL A 144 17.92 15.70 1.84
N ASN A 145 17.37 16.35 0.81
CA ASN A 145 16.99 15.81 -0.48
C ASN A 145 17.37 16.81 -1.60
N GLU A 146 17.10 16.46 -2.85
CA GLU A 146 17.38 17.26 -4.04
C GLU A 146 16.08 17.80 -4.68
N LEU A 147 15.00 17.96 -3.89
CA LEU A 147 13.71 18.44 -4.38
C LEU A 147 13.83 19.90 -4.84
N THR A 148 13.49 20.16 -6.08
CA THR A 148 13.43 21.53 -6.64
C THR A 148 12.02 22.13 -6.59
N ALA A 149 11.01 21.29 -6.45
CA ALA A 149 9.61 21.65 -6.29
C ALA A 149 8.88 20.62 -5.42
N LEU A 150 7.85 21.08 -4.73
CA LEU A 150 6.98 20.25 -3.90
C LEU A 150 5.54 20.78 -3.98
N ASP A 151 4.65 20.01 -4.58
CA ASP A 151 3.24 20.38 -4.65
C ASP A 151 2.46 19.82 -3.46
N LEU A 152 2.05 20.71 -2.56
CA LEU A 152 1.25 20.41 -1.37
C LEU A 152 -0.19 20.94 -1.51
N SER A 153 -0.59 21.39 -2.69
CA SER A 153 -1.93 21.99 -2.94
C SER A 153 -3.09 21.04 -2.61
N LYS A 154 -2.82 19.73 -2.58
CA LYS A 154 -3.79 18.67 -2.26
C LYS A 154 -3.60 18.05 -0.87
N SER A 155 -2.87 18.72 0.02
CA SER A 155 -2.61 18.30 1.40
C SER A 155 -3.23 19.28 2.41
N PRO A 156 -4.56 19.41 2.45
CA PRO A 156 -5.22 20.43 3.28
C PRO A 156 -5.07 20.21 4.78
N GLU A 157 -4.73 18.98 5.19
CA GLU A 157 -4.54 18.61 6.61
C GLU A 157 -3.07 18.78 7.08
N LEU A 158 -2.17 19.27 6.23
CA LEU A 158 -0.76 19.39 6.58
C LEU A 158 -0.58 20.44 7.68
N THR A 159 -0.02 20.01 8.83
CA THR A 159 0.23 20.84 10.01
C THR A 159 1.69 21.04 10.29
N GLU A 160 2.55 20.11 9.90
CA GLU A 160 3.99 20.19 10.12
C GLU A 160 4.75 19.86 8.84
N LEU A 161 5.69 20.74 8.49
CA LEU A 161 6.56 20.61 7.33
C LEU A 161 8.00 20.89 7.73
N SER A 162 8.90 19.95 7.44
CA SER A 162 10.36 20.10 7.57
C SER A 162 11.03 19.66 6.27
N CYS A 163 11.58 20.60 5.52
CA CYS A 163 12.27 20.38 4.24
C CYS A 163 13.65 21.00 4.24
#